data_2dca1c25a320841495bf151480527720
#
_entry.id   2dca1c25a320841495bf151480527720
#
_cell.length_a   1.000
_cell.length_b   1.000
_cell.length_c   1.000
_cell.angle_alpha   90.00
_cell.angle_beta   90.00
_cell.angle_gamma   90.00
#
_symmetry.space_group_name_H-M   'P 1'
#
loop_
_entity.id
_entity.type
_entity.pdbx_description
1 polymer ?
#
loop_
_entity_poly.entity_id
_entity_poly.type
_entity_poly.pdbx_seq_one_letter_code
_entity_poly.pdbx_strand_id
1 'polypeptide(L)'
;MTRTITGDVSGALADLGILVPLTAALVVVNGLDVGSVLLIAGLLVVTAGLVFRIPFPVQPLKALTALAVAQHLAPDVIHAAGLEIGVVLLVMSLTGLATWLSKLFTKPVIRALQFGVGWLLVVTAVKLVLKPPAVFVHSPSSRTGLLLAALTVGVVMIAAWRRWYVLSIVLVVVGVIVTLLVEQPSFGGPSIDLPTFSIPPWSVFGTAFVLLVIPQIPLTYGNAVVGVSDLAHQQFGERADRVSPSRVALVCGLGNLVSATFGGMPMCHGSSGL
;
A
#
# COMPACT_ATOMS: atom_id res chain seq x y z
N MET A 1 -3.70 27.43 -6.70
CA MET A 1 -2.57 27.15 -5.81
C MET A 1 -1.37 26.81 -6.68
N THR A 2 -0.33 27.64 -6.71
CA THR A 2 0.91 27.35 -7.44
C THR A 2 1.61 26.17 -6.74
N ARG A 3 1.55 24.99 -7.34
CA ARG A 3 2.30 23.83 -6.87
C ARG A 3 3.79 24.07 -7.08
N THR A 4 4.55 23.91 -6.04
CA THR A 4 6.01 23.93 -6.09
C THR A 4 6.51 22.49 -6.30
N ILE A 5 7.62 22.31 -7.01
CA ILE A 5 8.30 21.01 -7.20
C ILE A 5 8.49 20.30 -5.85
N THR A 6 8.75 21.06 -4.78
CA THR A 6 8.82 20.54 -3.41
C THR A 6 7.53 19.91 -2.91
N GLY A 7 6.35 20.40 -3.33
CA GLY A 7 5.05 19.79 -3.00
C GLY A 7 4.85 18.44 -3.69
N ASP A 8 5.20 18.36 -4.98
CA ASP A 8 5.08 17.12 -5.76
C ASP A 8 6.05 16.03 -5.24
N VAL A 9 7.28 16.40 -4.88
CA VAL A 9 8.25 15.49 -4.26
C VAL A 9 7.79 15.05 -2.86
N SER A 10 7.25 15.97 -2.06
CA SER A 10 6.72 15.64 -0.72
C SER A 10 5.54 14.67 -0.79
N GLY A 11 4.62 14.85 -1.77
CA GLY A 11 3.49 13.94 -2.00
C GLY A 11 3.97 12.54 -2.40
N ALA A 12 4.89 12.44 -3.36
CA ALA A 12 5.46 11.18 -3.81
C ALA A 12 6.18 10.43 -2.66
N LEU A 13 6.87 11.16 -1.78
CA LEU A 13 7.58 10.57 -0.64
C LEU A 13 6.65 10.25 0.55
N ALA A 14 5.50 10.90 0.66
CA ALA A 14 4.52 10.61 1.70
C ALA A 14 3.99 9.16 1.60
N ASP A 15 3.92 8.62 0.38
CA ASP A 15 3.52 7.23 0.15
C ASP A 15 4.52 6.20 0.71
N LEU A 16 5.80 6.56 0.82
CA LEU A 16 6.81 5.70 1.45
C LEU A 16 6.46 5.38 2.90
N GLY A 17 5.79 6.30 3.60
CA GLY A 17 5.30 6.08 4.96
C GLY A 17 4.23 4.96 5.08
N ILE A 18 3.60 4.58 3.97
CA ILE A 18 2.66 3.45 3.90
C ILE A 18 3.33 2.26 3.21
N LEU A 19 4.02 2.50 2.11
CA LEU A 19 4.66 1.47 1.29
C LEU A 19 5.69 0.69 2.12
N VAL A 20 6.63 1.37 2.75
CA VAL A 20 7.75 0.71 3.46
C VAL A 20 7.28 -0.19 4.60
N PRO A 21 6.48 0.28 5.59
CA PRO A 21 6.10 -0.58 6.71
C PRO A 21 5.20 -1.74 6.31
N LEU A 22 4.28 -1.55 5.36
CA LEU A 22 3.41 -2.63 4.90
C LEU A 22 4.18 -3.67 4.08
N THR A 23 5.10 -3.22 3.22
CA THR A 23 6.00 -4.10 2.47
C THR A 23 6.89 -4.90 3.43
N ALA A 24 7.53 -4.23 4.38
CA ALA A 24 8.35 -4.90 5.38
C ALA A 24 7.56 -5.94 6.17
N ALA A 25 6.32 -5.63 6.56
CA ALA A 25 5.47 -6.60 7.24
C ALA A 25 5.15 -7.82 6.39
N LEU A 26 4.83 -7.66 5.11
CA LEU A 26 4.58 -8.79 4.20
C LEU A 26 5.82 -9.65 3.97
N VAL A 27 7.00 -9.04 3.83
CA VAL A 27 8.26 -9.76 3.68
C VAL A 27 8.61 -10.52 4.95
N VAL A 28 8.58 -9.83 6.10
CA VAL A 28 9.06 -10.37 7.38
C VAL A 28 8.09 -11.37 8.00
N VAL A 29 6.79 -11.06 7.96
CA VAL A 29 5.77 -11.89 8.65
C VAL A 29 5.22 -12.98 7.75
N ASN A 30 5.02 -12.67 6.48
CA ASN A 30 4.37 -13.57 5.54
C ASN A 30 5.37 -14.29 4.61
N GLY A 31 6.65 -13.88 4.59
CA GLY A 31 7.69 -14.55 3.82
C GLY A 31 7.68 -14.25 2.32
N LEU A 32 7.17 -13.09 1.90
CA LEU A 32 7.27 -12.68 0.51
C LEU A 32 8.73 -12.39 0.15
N ASP A 33 9.10 -12.68 -1.10
CA ASP A 33 10.44 -12.38 -1.60
C ASP A 33 10.67 -10.88 -1.76
N VAL A 34 11.67 -10.35 -1.07
CA VAL A 34 11.94 -8.90 -1.03
C VAL A 34 12.32 -8.35 -2.40
N GLY A 35 13.08 -9.11 -3.20
CA GLY A 35 13.53 -8.70 -4.54
C GLY A 35 12.36 -8.54 -5.49
N SER A 36 11.52 -9.56 -5.58
CA SER A 36 10.29 -9.55 -6.39
C SER A 36 9.34 -8.43 -5.97
N VAL A 37 9.11 -8.30 -4.67
CA VAL A 37 8.20 -7.28 -4.12
C VAL A 37 8.67 -5.87 -4.46
N LEU A 38 9.95 -5.55 -4.25
CA LEU A 38 10.47 -4.21 -4.51
C LEU A 38 10.58 -3.90 -5.99
N LEU A 39 11.03 -4.86 -6.80
CA LEU A 39 11.16 -4.67 -8.25
C LEU A 39 9.80 -4.44 -8.90
N ILE A 40 8.82 -5.29 -8.60
CA ILE A 40 7.47 -5.16 -9.17
C ILE A 40 6.79 -3.89 -8.67
N ALA A 41 6.92 -3.56 -7.38
CA ALA A 41 6.40 -2.30 -6.85
C ALA A 41 6.99 -1.07 -7.58
N GLY A 42 8.31 -1.06 -7.79
CA GLY A 42 8.98 0.01 -8.53
C GLY A 42 8.48 0.12 -9.98
N LEU A 43 8.33 -1.01 -10.67
CA LEU A 43 7.79 -1.04 -12.03
C LEU A 43 6.35 -0.51 -12.09
N LEU A 44 5.51 -0.87 -11.12
CA LEU A 44 4.13 -0.40 -11.05
C LEU A 44 4.05 1.11 -10.76
N VAL A 45 4.91 1.64 -9.89
CA VAL A 45 5.00 3.10 -9.63
C VAL A 45 5.39 3.85 -10.90
N VAL A 46 6.42 3.38 -11.61
CA VAL A 46 6.85 3.99 -12.89
C VAL A 46 5.74 3.90 -13.93
N THR A 47 5.10 2.73 -14.05
CA THR A 47 4.00 2.51 -15.01
C THR A 47 2.83 3.44 -14.73
N ALA A 48 2.41 3.58 -13.47
CA ALA A 48 1.33 4.49 -13.08
C ALA A 48 1.67 5.95 -13.44
N GLY A 49 2.89 6.41 -13.14
CA GLY A 49 3.35 7.74 -13.51
C GLY A 49 3.34 8.00 -15.02
N LEU A 50 3.77 7.02 -15.83
CA LEU A 50 3.76 7.11 -17.29
C LEU A 50 2.33 7.10 -17.88
N VAL A 51 1.44 6.26 -17.36
CA VAL A 51 0.06 6.14 -17.84
C VAL A 51 -0.75 7.38 -17.52
N PHE A 52 -0.71 7.84 -16.27
CA PHE A 52 -1.52 8.96 -15.82
C PHE A 52 -0.87 10.34 -16.07
N ARG A 53 0.44 10.38 -16.30
CA ARG A 53 1.24 11.61 -16.53
C ARG A 53 1.12 12.67 -15.43
N ILE A 54 0.84 12.22 -14.23
CA ILE A 54 0.86 13.00 -12.98
C ILE A 54 1.55 12.14 -11.92
N PRO A 55 2.06 12.70 -10.83
CA PRO A 55 2.46 11.90 -9.69
C PRO A 55 1.27 11.05 -9.23
N PHE A 56 1.37 9.74 -9.39
CA PHE A 56 0.26 8.83 -9.13
C PHE A 56 0.71 7.74 -8.17
N PRO A 57 0.15 7.70 -6.95
CA PRO A 57 0.63 6.84 -5.89
C PRO A 57 0.29 5.38 -6.15
N VAL A 58 1.20 4.48 -5.76
CA VAL A 58 0.99 3.04 -5.77
C VAL A 58 1.39 2.48 -4.40
N GLN A 59 0.47 1.76 -3.76
CA GLN A 59 0.58 1.31 -2.38
C GLN A 59 0.12 -0.13 -2.25
N PRO A 60 0.60 -0.89 -1.23
CA PRO A 60 0.02 -2.18 -0.90
C PRO A 60 -1.47 -2.08 -0.57
N LEU A 61 -2.22 -3.13 -0.87
CA LEU A 61 -3.64 -3.26 -0.50
C LEU A 61 -3.77 -3.33 1.03
N LYS A 62 -4.15 -2.23 1.66
CA LYS A 62 -4.05 -2.00 3.11
C LYS A 62 -4.79 -3.02 3.95
N ALA A 63 -6.07 -3.30 3.65
CA ALA A 63 -6.84 -4.26 4.43
C ALA A 63 -6.35 -5.69 4.19
N LEU A 64 -6.05 -6.04 2.94
CA LEU A 64 -5.47 -7.32 2.58
C LEU A 64 -4.16 -7.55 3.34
N THR A 65 -3.24 -6.58 3.27
CA THR A 65 -1.95 -6.65 3.98
C THR A 65 -2.15 -6.79 5.48
N ALA A 66 -3.01 -5.97 6.09
CA ALA A 66 -3.25 -6.03 7.53
C ALA A 66 -3.85 -7.38 7.96
N LEU A 67 -4.77 -7.94 7.18
CA LEU A 67 -5.36 -9.27 7.45
C LEU A 67 -4.35 -10.39 7.24
N ALA A 68 -3.57 -10.34 6.16
CA ALA A 68 -2.52 -11.32 5.86
C ALA A 68 -1.48 -11.37 6.98
N VAL A 69 -1.01 -10.20 7.44
CA VAL A 69 -0.05 -10.09 8.55
C VAL A 69 -0.68 -10.56 9.86
N ALA A 70 -1.91 -10.14 10.17
CA ALA A 70 -2.58 -10.52 11.41
C ALA A 70 -2.86 -12.03 11.55
N GLN A 71 -3.02 -12.72 10.41
CA GLN A 71 -3.31 -14.16 10.35
C GLN A 71 -2.11 -15.00 9.91
N HIS A 72 -0.94 -14.40 9.71
CA HIS A 72 0.29 -15.08 9.26
C HIS A 72 0.06 -15.93 8.00
N LEU A 73 -0.68 -15.40 7.02
CA LEU A 73 -1.03 -16.14 5.81
C LEU A 73 0.19 -16.41 4.94
N ALA A 74 0.22 -17.58 4.30
CA ALA A 74 1.28 -17.95 3.38
C ALA A 74 1.30 -17.06 2.11
N PRO A 75 2.48 -16.90 1.45
CA PRO A 75 2.62 -16.13 0.21
C PRO A 75 1.61 -16.52 -0.87
N ASP A 76 1.35 -17.81 -1.05
CA ASP A 76 0.42 -18.31 -2.08
C ASP A 76 -1.00 -17.77 -1.89
N VAL A 77 -1.47 -17.64 -0.63
CA VAL A 77 -2.80 -17.07 -0.34
C VAL A 77 -2.84 -15.58 -0.71
N ILE A 78 -1.74 -14.87 -0.46
CA ILE A 78 -1.61 -13.44 -0.79
C ILE A 78 -1.55 -13.23 -2.30
N HIS A 79 -0.80 -14.06 -3.01
CA HIS A 79 -0.71 -14.01 -4.47
C HIS A 79 -2.05 -14.39 -5.12
N ALA A 80 -2.75 -15.43 -4.63
CA ALA A 80 -4.09 -15.79 -5.08
C ALA A 80 -5.05 -14.61 -4.92
N ALA A 81 -5.06 -13.96 -3.77
CA ALA A 81 -5.88 -12.76 -3.55
C ALA A 81 -5.52 -11.62 -4.52
N GLY A 82 -4.24 -11.44 -4.85
CA GLY A 82 -3.79 -10.49 -5.86
C GLY A 82 -4.36 -10.78 -7.25
N LEU A 83 -4.33 -12.05 -7.66
CA LEU A 83 -4.92 -12.49 -8.93
C LEU A 83 -6.43 -12.25 -8.96
N GLU A 84 -7.14 -12.63 -7.91
CA GLU A 84 -8.60 -12.48 -7.81
C GLU A 84 -9.02 -11.01 -7.85
N ILE A 85 -8.37 -10.15 -7.08
CA ILE A 85 -8.62 -8.69 -7.12
C ILE A 85 -8.26 -8.13 -8.50
N GLY A 86 -7.18 -8.61 -9.11
CA GLY A 86 -6.79 -8.24 -10.46
C GLY A 86 -7.90 -8.52 -11.46
N VAL A 87 -8.44 -9.74 -11.45
CA VAL A 87 -9.56 -10.14 -12.33
C VAL A 87 -10.81 -9.32 -12.04
N VAL A 88 -11.19 -9.15 -10.78
CA VAL A 88 -12.38 -8.36 -10.41
C VAL A 88 -12.27 -6.93 -10.93
N LEU A 89 -11.13 -6.26 -10.73
CA LEU A 89 -10.93 -4.89 -11.20
C LEU A 89 -10.91 -4.80 -12.73
N LEU A 90 -10.36 -5.79 -13.43
CA LEU A 90 -10.42 -5.84 -14.89
C LEU A 90 -11.84 -5.99 -15.39
N VAL A 91 -12.61 -6.92 -14.83
CA VAL A 91 -14.03 -7.09 -15.18
C VAL A 91 -14.79 -5.80 -14.95
N MET A 92 -14.61 -5.16 -13.79
CA MET A 92 -15.23 -3.87 -13.47
C MET A 92 -14.86 -2.76 -14.44
N SER A 93 -13.60 -2.73 -14.88
CA SER A 93 -13.12 -1.74 -15.86
C SER A 93 -13.73 -1.96 -17.25
N LEU A 94 -13.65 -3.20 -17.77
CA LEU A 94 -14.05 -3.55 -19.12
C LEU A 94 -15.57 -3.51 -19.32
N THR A 95 -16.35 -3.85 -18.31
CA THR A 95 -17.82 -3.79 -18.36
C THR A 95 -18.40 -2.40 -18.09
N GLY A 96 -17.56 -1.42 -17.74
CA GLY A 96 -18.02 -0.11 -17.30
C GLY A 96 -18.66 -0.11 -15.90
N LEU A 97 -18.68 -1.25 -15.22
CA LEU A 97 -19.23 -1.41 -13.87
C LEU A 97 -18.52 -0.47 -12.88
N ALA A 98 -17.21 -0.23 -13.07
CA ALA A 98 -16.46 0.74 -12.29
C ALA A 98 -17.08 2.14 -12.36
N THR A 99 -17.48 2.61 -13.53
CA THR A 99 -18.10 3.92 -13.68
C THR A 99 -19.53 3.94 -13.12
N TRP A 100 -20.27 2.84 -13.26
CA TRP A 100 -21.64 2.76 -12.72
C TRP A 100 -21.63 2.73 -11.20
N LEU A 101 -20.79 1.90 -10.57
CA LEU A 101 -20.64 1.83 -9.12
C LEU A 101 -20.15 3.14 -8.51
N SER A 102 -19.34 3.95 -9.23
CA SER A 102 -18.86 5.23 -8.69
C SER A 102 -20.00 6.18 -8.31
N LYS A 103 -21.15 6.03 -8.93
CA LYS A 103 -22.37 6.81 -8.59
C LYS A 103 -23.00 6.37 -7.25
N LEU A 104 -22.77 5.14 -6.82
CA LEU A 104 -23.29 4.59 -5.56
C LEU A 104 -22.37 4.89 -4.36
N PHE A 105 -21.06 5.08 -4.61
CA PHE A 105 -20.09 5.37 -3.57
C PHE A 105 -20.11 6.85 -3.20
N THR A 106 -21.05 7.22 -2.35
CA THR A 106 -21.18 8.59 -1.85
C THR A 106 -20.00 8.95 -0.92
N LYS A 107 -19.71 10.25 -0.78
CA LYS A 107 -18.63 10.74 0.10
C LYS A 107 -18.70 10.19 1.53
N PRO A 108 -19.88 10.09 2.20
CA PRO A 108 -19.98 9.47 3.52
C PRO A 108 -19.54 8.01 3.55
N VAL A 109 -19.93 7.21 2.55
CA VAL A 109 -19.54 5.79 2.46
C VAL A 109 -18.03 5.66 2.31
N ILE A 110 -17.41 6.44 1.42
CA ILE A 110 -15.95 6.45 1.24
C ILE A 110 -15.25 6.82 2.55
N ARG A 111 -15.72 7.84 3.26
CA ARG A 111 -15.14 8.26 4.54
C ARG A 111 -15.28 7.19 5.64
N ALA A 112 -16.42 6.51 5.71
CA ALA A 112 -16.64 5.40 6.65
C ALA A 112 -15.66 4.25 6.39
N LEU A 113 -15.46 3.87 5.11
CA LEU A 113 -14.48 2.86 4.72
C LEU A 113 -13.05 3.30 5.08
N GLN A 114 -12.68 4.54 4.79
CA GLN A 114 -11.36 5.09 5.16
C GLN A 114 -11.12 5.07 6.67
N PHE A 115 -12.13 5.42 7.47
CA PHE A 115 -12.06 5.34 8.92
C PHE A 115 -11.85 3.90 9.40
N GLY A 116 -12.62 2.94 8.86
CA GLY A 116 -12.48 1.51 9.19
C GLY A 116 -11.08 0.97 8.89
N VAL A 117 -10.50 1.35 7.73
CA VAL A 117 -9.11 0.98 7.39
C VAL A 117 -8.12 1.64 8.34
N GLY A 118 -8.28 2.94 8.61
CA GLY A 118 -7.43 3.65 9.56
C GLY A 118 -7.41 2.96 10.92
N TRP A 119 -8.59 2.58 11.42
CA TRP A 119 -8.71 1.83 12.66
C TRP A 119 -7.98 0.47 12.61
N LEU A 120 -8.19 -0.29 11.54
CA LEU A 120 -7.50 -1.58 11.35
C LEU A 120 -5.98 -1.43 11.34
N LEU A 121 -5.46 -0.40 10.68
CA LEU A 121 -4.02 -0.10 10.64
C LEU A 121 -3.48 0.28 12.02
N VAL A 122 -4.22 1.07 12.81
CA VAL A 122 -3.85 1.41 14.19
C VAL A 122 -3.77 0.15 15.05
N VAL A 123 -4.79 -0.71 14.99
CA VAL A 123 -4.81 -1.97 15.74
C VAL A 123 -3.64 -2.87 15.33
N THR A 124 -3.33 -2.95 14.05
CA THR A 124 -2.21 -3.74 13.53
C THR A 124 -0.87 -3.17 14.00
N ALA A 125 -0.68 -1.85 13.93
CA ALA A 125 0.52 -1.19 14.40
C ALA A 125 0.75 -1.41 15.92
N VAL A 126 -0.30 -1.29 16.73
CA VAL A 126 -0.22 -1.57 18.17
C VAL A 126 0.18 -3.04 18.43
N LYS A 127 -0.41 -3.98 17.69
CA LYS A 127 -0.03 -5.40 17.80
C LYS A 127 1.43 -5.63 17.45
N LEU A 128 1.95 -5.03 16.38
CA LEU A 128 3.35 -5.16 15.97
C LEU A 128 4.32 -4.55 17.01
N VAL A 129 3.93 -3.47 17.68
CA VAL A 129 4.72 -2.88 18.77
C VAL A 129 4.70 -3.76 20.03
N LEU A 130 3.54 -4.33 20.38
CA LEU A 130 3.41 -5.17 21.57
C LEU A 130 4.02 -6.57 21.40
N LYS A 131 3.97 -7.10 20.17
CA LYS A 131 4.51 -8.41 19.79
C LYS A 131 5.31 -8.27 18.52
N PRO A 132 6.53 -7.71 18.58
CA PRO A 132 7.37 -7.54 17.41
C PRO A 132 7.71 -8.93 16.80
N PRO A 133 7.77 -9.03 15.46
CA PRO A 133 8.22 -10.24 14.79
C PRO A 133 9.63 -10.64 15.23
N ALA A 134 9.89 -11.95 15.31
CA ALA A 134 11.15 -12.50 15.79
C ALA A 134 12.41 -12.11 14.96
N VAL A 135 12.17 -11.58 13.75
CA VAL A 135 13.25 -11.05 12.89
C VAL A 135 13.94 -9.81 13.48
N PHE A 136 13.23 -9.04 14.31
CA PHE A 136 13.84 -7.89 14.99
C PHE A 136 14.60 -8.37 16.24
N VAL A 137 15.90 -8.66 16.06
CA VAL A 137 16.76 -9.21 17.09
C VAL A 137 16.90 -8.27 18.30
N HIS A 138 16.93 -6.96 18.06
CA HIS A 138 17.08 -5.92 19.07
C HIS A 138 15.77 -5.15 19.33
N SER A 139 14.63 -5.84 19.30
CA SER A 139 13.35 -5.18 19.58
C SER A 139 13.35 -4.56 20.97
N PRO A 140 12.98 -3.29 21.11
CA PRO A 140 12.84 -2.66 22.43
C PRO A 140 11.77 -3.40 23.24
N SER A 141 11.88 -3.32 24.58
CA SER A 141 10.81 -3.86 25.45
C SER A 141 9.45 -3.25 25.05
N SER A 142 8.36 -3.97 25.26
CA SER A 142 7.01 -3.50 24.90
C SER A 142 6.71 -2.11 25.51
N ARG A 143 7.25 -1.81 26.69
CA ARG A 143 7.12 -0.48 27.32
C ARG A 143 7.86 0.61 26.52
N THR A 144 9.10 0.36 26.17
CA THR A 144 9.92 1.29 25.37
C THR A 144 9.33 1.46 23.97
N GLY A 145 8.88 0.36 23.35
CA GLY A 145 8.22 0.39 22.06
C GLY A 145 6.94 1.24 22.07
N LEU A 146 6.10 1.11 23.10
CA LEU A 146 4.90 1.94 23.25
C LEU A 146 5.23 3.42 23.49
N LEU A 147 6.25 3.73 24.28
CA LEU A 147 6.69 5.11 24.49
C LEU A 147 7.22 5.73 23.20
N LEU A 148 8.03 5.01 22.43
CA LEU A 148 8.54 5.47 21.14
C LEU A 148 7.38 5.66 20.13
N ALA A 149 6.43 4.73 20.08
CA ALA A 149 5.25 4.85 19.24
C ALA A 149 4.40 6.07 19.63
N ALA A 150 4.14 6.28 20.92
CA ALA A 150 3.40 7.44 21.43
C ALA A 150 4.12 8.76 21.11
N LEU A 151 5.44 8.80 21.29
CA LEU A 151 6.26 9.97 20.93
C LEU A 151 6.17 10.26 19.43
N THR A 152 6.31 9.23 18.60
CA THR A 152 6.21 9.34 17.13
C THR A 152 4.83 9.86 16.72
N VAL A 153 3.76 9.32 17.29
CA VAL A 153 2.38 9.79 17.03
C VAL A 153 2.25 11.26 17.45
N GLY A 154 2.76 11.64 18.62
CA GLY A 154 2.75 13.04 19.09
C GLY A 154 3.48 13.98 18.12
N VAL A 155 4.66 13.59 17.65
CA VAL A 155 5.44 14.36 16.67
C VAL A 155 4.69 14.47 15.34
N VAL A 156 4.09 13.38 14.85
CA VAL A 156 3.28 13.39 13.63
C VAL A 156 2.07 14.30 13.77
N MET A 157 1.37 14.27 14.91
CA MET A 157 0.21 15.14 15.15
C MET A 157 0.61 16.63 15.17
N ILE A 158 1.72 16.96 15.85
CA ILE A 158 2.23 18.33 15.88
C ILE A 158 2.62 18.81 14.48
N ALA A 159 3.28 17.95 13.70
CA ALA A 159 3.69 18.30 12.35
C ALA A 159 2.50 18.44 11.40
N ALA A 160 1.49 17.58 11.52
CA ALA A 160 0.26 17.70 10.77
C ALA A 160 -0.45 19.02 11.08
N TRP A 161 -0.51 19.42 12.36
CA TRP A 161 -1.05 20.71 12.78
C TRP A 161 -0.24 21.89 12.22
N ARG A 162 1.09 21.76 12.23
CA ARG A 162 2.03 22.77 11.70
C ARG A 162 2.16 22.73 10.18
N ARG A 163 1.50 21.79 9.49
CA ARG A 163 1.59 21.55 8.03
C ARG A 163 3.04 21.29 7.56
N TRP A 164 3.82 20.59 8.37
CA TRP A 164 5.18 20.18 8.03
C TRP A 164 5.16 18.92 7.17
N TYR A 165 4.93 19.09 5.85
CA TYR A 165 4.82 17.98 4.90
C TYR A 165 6.11 17.15 4.73
N VAL A 166 7.25 17.69 5.15
CA VAL A 166 8.57 17.02 5.07
C VAL A 166 8.77 15.98 6.17
N LEU A 167 7.93 15.97 7.19
CA LEU A 167 8.14 15.12 8.37
C LEU A 167 8.10 13.63 8.05
N SER A 168 7.25 13.18 7.11
CA SER A 168 7.20 11.79 6.69
C SER A 168 8.55 11.30 6.15
N ILE A 169 9.24 12.14 5.38
CA ILE A 169 10.58 11.86 4.87
C ILE A 169 11.58 11.76 6.02
N VAL A 170 11.54 12.74 6.93
CA VAL A 170 12.43 12.77 8.09
C VAL A 170 12.24 11.51 8.95
N LEU A 171 11.00 11.09 9.20
CA LEU A 171 10.73 9.88 9.98
C LEU A 171 11.23 8.61 9.29
N VAL A 172 11.06 8.49 7.97
CA VAL A 172 11.59 7.36 7.21
C VAL A 172 13.12 7.35 7.26
N VAL A 173 13.77 8.49 7.00
CA VAL A 173 15.24 8.59 7.02
C VAL A 173 15.79 8.32 8.42
N VAL A 174 15.20 8.92 9.47
CA VAL A 174 15.60 8.66 10.85
C VAL A 174 15.38 7.19 11.21
N GLY A 175 14.25 6.60 10.85
CA GLY A 175 13.97 5.19 11.07
C GLY A 175 15.01 4.28 10.40
N VAL A 176 15.36 4.54 9.15
CA VAL A 176 16.42 3.81 8.43
C VAL A 176 17.77 3.96 9.14
N ILE A 177 18.16 5.20 9.49
CA ILE A 177 19.45 5.45 10.17
C ILE A 177 19.49 4.71 11.52
N VAL A 178 18.43 4.81 12.33
CA VAL A 178 18.35 4.13 13.63
C VAL A 178 18.45 2.61 13.43
N THR A 179 17.73 2.04 12.46
CA THR A 179 17.80 0.61 12.17
C THR A 179 19.21 0.19 11.76
N LEU A 180 19.88 0.94 10.89
CA LEU A 180 21.24 0.65 10.47
C LEU A 180 22.25 0.71 11.62
N LEU A 181 22.07 1.65 12.55
CA LEU A 181 22.96 1.80 13.71
C LEU A 181 22.73 0.73 14.78
N VAL A 182 21.48 0.32 15.00
CA VAL A 182 21.09 -0.62 16.05
C VAL A 182 21.26 -2.06 15.59
N GLU A 183 20.73 -2.40 14.43
CA GLU A 183 20.75 -3.79 13.93
C GLU A 183 22.06 -4.16 13.23
N GLN A 184 22.84 -3.14 12.77
CA GLN A 184 24.11 -3.34 12.05
C GLN A 184 24.01 -4.48 11.01
N PRO A 185 23.05 -4.42 10.09
CA PRO A 185 22.81 -5.52 9.16
C PRO A 185 24.06 -5.79 8.34
N SER A 186 24.46 -7.05 8.27
CA SER A 186 25.49 -7.47 7.32
C SER A 186 24.91 -7.37 5.91
N PHE A 187 25.35 -6.41 5.15
CA PHE A 187 25.00 -6.35 3.73
C PHE A 187 25.76 -7.46 3.01
N GLY A 188 25.07 -8.54 2.70
CA GLY A 188 25.50 -9.48 1.67
C GLY A 188 25.62 -8.74 0.32
N GLY A 189 26.44 -9.25 -0.60
CA GLY A 189 26.48 -8.67 -1.96
C GLY A 189 25.07 -8.64 -2.56
N PRO A 190 24.80 -7.72 -3.52
CA PRO A 190 23.49 -7.62 -4.15
C PRO A 190 23.15 -8.93 -4.87
N SER A 191 22.34 -9.77 -4.27
CA SER A 191 21.69 -10.87 -4.97
C SER A 191 20.44 -10.30 -5.60
N ILE A 192 20.46 -10.13 -6.91
CA ILE A 192 19.25 -9.77 -7.66
C ILE A 192 18.63 -11.09 -8.09
N ASP A 193 17.78 -11.64 -7.24
CA ASP A 193 16.92 -12.74 -7.66
C ASP A 193 15.81 -12.15 -8.54
N LEU A 194 15.79 -12.57 -9.80
CA LEU A 194 14.76 -12.12 -10.73
C LEU A 194 13.43 -12.78 -10.36
N PRO A 195 12.32 -12.00 -10.43
CA PRO A 195 11.00 -12.55 -10.19
C PRO A 195 10.72 -13.75 -11.09
N THR A 196 10.32 -14.86 -10.49
CA THR A 196 9.95 -16.07 -11.23
C THR A 196 8.44 -16.12 -11.41
N PHE A 197 8.01 -16.50 -12.60
CA PHE A 197 6.59 -16.70 -12.88
C PHE A 197 6.07 -17.90 -12.09
N SER A 198 5.05 -17.66 -11.27
CA SER A 198 4.39 -18.69 -10.47
C SER A 198 2.89 -18.42 -10.38
N ILE A 199 2.10 -19.47 -10.43
CA ILE A 199 0.66 -19.42 -10.19
C ILE A 199 0.38 -20.18 -8.90
N PRO A 200 -0.30 -19.58 -7.90
CA PRO A 200 -0.67 -20.26 -6.68
C PRO A 200 -1.53 -21.50 -6.92
N PRO A 201 -1.44 -22.53 -6.08
CA PRO A 201 -2.27 -23.73 -6.20
C PRO A 201 -3.76 -23.40 -6.02
N TRP A 202 -4.63 -24.06 -6.78
CA TRP A 202 -6.07 -23.80 -6.76
C TRP A 202 -6.71 -23.92 -5.37
N SER A 203 -6.15 -24.74 -4.51
CA SER A 203 -6.65 -24.98 -3.14
C SER A 203 -6.69 -23.73 -2.27
N VAL A 204 -5.88 -22.70 -2.55
CA VAL A 204 -5.79 -21.49 -1.72
C VAL A 204 -6.74 -20.38 -2.16
N PHE A 205 -7.29 -20.43 -3.40
CA PHE A 205 -8.13 -19.35 -3.92
C PHE A 205 -9.40 -19.13 -3.07
N GLY A 206 -10.10 -20.20 -2.65
CA GLY A 206 -11.27 -20.05 -1.80
C GLY A 206 -10.96 -19.34 -0.49
N THR A 207 -9.86 -19.67 0.15
CA THR A 207 -9.40 -19.01 1.37
C THR A 207 -9.01 -17.55 1.09
N ALA A 208 -8.28 -17.29 0.02
CA ALA A 208 -7.88 -15.95 -0.40
C ALA A 208 -9.09 -15.07 -0.67
N PHE A 209 -10.09 -15.58 -1.40
CA PHE A 209 -11.31 -14.86 -1.71
C PHE A 209 -12.08 -14.42 -0.47
N VAL A 210 -12.35 -15.37 0.43
CA VAL A 210 -13.16 -15.08 1.61
C VAL A 210 -12.43 -14.18 2.61
N LEU A 211 -11.16 -14.46 2.90
CA LEU A 211 -10.43 -13.76 3.95
C LEU A 211 -9.86 -12.41 3.50
N LEU A 212 -9.46 -12.29 2.24
CA LEU A 212 -8.70 -11.14 1.76
C LEU A 212 -9.46 -10.33 0.71
N VAL A 213 -10.07 -10.98 -0.28
CA VAL A 213 -10.66 -10.28 -1.43
C VAL A 213 -11.98 -9.61 -1.06
N ILE A 214 -12.90 -10.32 -0.43
CA ILE A 214 -14.21 -9.77 -0.04
C ILE A 214 -14.07 -8.50 0.80
N PRO A 215 -13.29 -8.46 1.91
CA PRO A 215 -13.15 -7.25 2.69
C PRO A 215 -12.36 -6.14 1.96
N GLN A 216 -11.50 -6.50 1.00
CA GLN A 216 -10.68 -5.54 0.26
C GLN A 216 -11.42 -4.85 -0.89
N ILE A 217 -12.36 -5.52 -1.57
CA ILE A 217 -13.06 -4.95 -2.75
C ILE A 217 -13.68 -3.57 -2.47
N PRO A 218 -14.52 -3.38 -1.42
CA PRO A 218 -15.13 -2.08 -1.16
C PRO A 218 -14.10 -0.98 -0.92
N LEU A 219 -12.98 -1.32 -0.27
CA LEU A 219 -11.90 -0.39 0.03
C LEU A 219 -11.10 -0.02 -1.21
N THR A 220 -10.76 -1.01 -2.02
CA THR A 220 -10.06 -0.76 -3.29
C THR A 220 -10.92 0.09 -4.19
N TYR A 221 -12.19 -0.25 -4.31
CA TYR A 221 -13.08 0.49 -5.18
C TYR A 221 -13.34 1.91 -4.66
N GLY A 222 -13.77 2.06 -3.42
CA GLY A 222 -14.12 3.37 -2.84
C GLY A 222 -12.92 4.30 -2.69
N ASN A 223 -11.80 3.80 -2.20
CA ASN A 223 -10.63 4.64 -1.94
C ASN A 223 -9.66 4.70 -3.13
N ALA A 224 -9.31 3.55 -3.71
CA ALA A 224 -8.25 3.48 -4.72
C ALA A 224 -8.73 3.74 -6.14
N VAL A 225 -10.00 3.54 -6.44
CA VAL A 225 -10.57 3.80 -7.77
C VAL A 225 -11.32 5.13 -7.78
N VAL A 226 -12.36 5.27 -6.97
CA VAL A 226 -13.22 6.46 -6.99
C VAL A 226 -12.56 7.63 -6.26
N GLY A 227 -12.08 7.40 -5.03
CA GLY A 227 -11.50 8.47 -4.21
C GLY A 227 -10.23 9.06 -4.83
N VAL A 228 -9.36 8.23 -5.40
CA VAL A 228 -8.15 8.71 -6.09
C VAL A 228 -8.50 9.47 -7.36
N SER A 229 -9.47 8.98 -8.15
CA SER A 229 -9.90 9.68 -9.36
C SER A 229 -10.48 11.06 -9.05
N ASP A 230 -11.33 11.16 -8.04
CA ASP A 230 -11.93 12.42 -7.61
C ASP A 230 -10.86 13.40 -7.10
N LEU A 231 -9.95 12.93 -6.25
CA LEU A 231 -8.87 13.75 -5.71
C LEU A 231 -7.89 14.21 -6.79
N ALA A 232 -7.56 13.36 -7.76
CA ALA A 232 -6.70 13.72 -8.87
C ALA A 232 -7.28 14.89 -9.68
N HIS A 233 -8.57 14.86 -10.00
CA HIS A 233 -9.23 15.98 -10.69
C HIS A 233 -9.29 17.25 -9.82
N GLN A 234 -9.52 17.12 -8.51
CA GLN A 234 -9.52 18.27 -7.61
C GLN A 234 -8.14 18.93 -7.50
N GLN A 235 -7.06 18.14 -7.55
CA GLN A 235 -5.72 18.66 -7.37
C GLN A 235 -5.03 19.08 -8.67
N PHE A 236 -5.22 18.33 -9.75
CA PHE A 236 -4.51 18.53 -11.01
C PHE A 236 -5.38 19.14 -12.12
N GLY A 237 -6.71 19.25 -11.92
CA GLY A 237 -7.62 19.83 -12.92
C GLY A 237 -7.51 19.12 -14.27
N GLU A 238 -7.31 19.89 -15.33
CA GLU A 238 -7.19 19.39 -16.71
C GLU A 238 -6.00 18.42 -16.92
N ARG A 239 -4.96 18.48 -16.10
CA ARG A 239 -3.83 17.53 -16.18
C ARG A 239 -4.22 16.12 -15.77
N ALA A 240 -5.35 15.94 -15.09
CA ALA A 240 -5.90 14.64 -14.70
C ALA A 240 -6.88 14.05 -15.74
N ASP A 241 -6.88 14.54 -16.99
CA ASP A 241 -7.74 14.06 -18.08
C ASP A 241 -7.65 12.55 -18.34
N ARG A 242 -6.48 11.99 -18.01
CA ARG A 242 -6.21 10.55 -18.13
C ARG A 242 -6.70 9.72 -16.96
N VAL A 243 -7.12 10.35 -15.86
CA VAL A 243 -7.58 9.67 -14.66
C VAL A 243 -9.10 9.51 -14.74
N SER A 244 -9.55 8.25 -14.82
CA SER A 244 -10.97 7.90 -14.72
C SER A 244 -11.12 6.63 -13.92
N PRO A 245 -12.26 6.39 -13.24
CA PRO A 245 -12.47 5.18 -12.47
C PRO A 245 -12.18 3.89 -13.25
N SER A 246 -12.64 3.79 -14.50
CA SER A 246 -12.37 2.62 -15.33
C SER A 246 -10.88 2.45 -15.65
N ARG A 247 -10.17 3.55 -16.00
CA ARG A 247 -8.74 3.48 -16.30
C ARG A 247 -7.91 3.15 -15.06
N VAL A 248 -8.27 3.71 -13.91
CA VAL A 248 -7.61 3.40 -12.63
C VAL A 248 -7.84 1.92 -12.27
N ALA A 249 -9.07 1.42 -12.40
CA ALA A 249 -9.38 0.02 -12.19
C ALA A 249 -8.62 -0.90 -13.16
N LEU A 250 -8.47 -0.50 -14.44
CA LEU A 250 -7.69 -1.24 -15.44
C LEU A 250 -6.23 -1.37 -15.04
N VAL A 251 -5.58 -0.24 -14.73
CA VAL A 251 -4.15 -0.22 -14.37
C VAL A 251 -3.91 -0.99 -13.08
N CYS A 252 -4.77 -0.81 -12.08
CA CYS A 252 -4.69 -1.54 -10.83
C CYS A 252 -4.93 -3.04 -11.04
N GLY A 253 -5.90 -3.42 -11.88
CA GLY A 253 -6.20 -4.81 -12.21
C GLY A 253 -5.04 -5.51 -12.90
N LEU A 254 -4.51 -4.92 -13.98
CA LEU A 254 -3.33 -5.45 -14.68
C LEU A 254 -2.10 -5.51 -13.77
N GLY A 255 -1.88 -4.45 -12.98
CA GLY A 255 -0.79 -4.40 -12.02
C GLY A 255 -0.84 -5.54 -11.01
N ASN A 256 -2.03 -5.87 -10.48
CA ASN A 256 -2.19 -6.99 -9.55
C ASN A 256 -1.98 -8.35 -10.21
N LEU A 257 -2.43 -8.55 -11.46
CA LEU A 257 -2.16 -9.79 -12.18
C LEU A 257 -0.65 -9.99 -12.37
N VAL A 258 0.06 -8.95 -12.85
CA VAL A 258 1.52 -9.01 -13.01
C VAL A 258 2.20 -9.22 -11.66
N SER A 259 1.82 -8.43 -10.64
CA SER A 259 2.44 -8.52 -9.32
C SER A 259 2.30 -9.92 -8.73
N ALA A 260 1.09 -10.46 -8.72
CA ALA A 260 0.82 -11.75 -8.11
C ALA A 260 1.48 -12.94 -8.86
N THR A 261 1.62 -12.85 -10.18
CA THR A 261 2.27 -13.92 -10.97
C THR A 261 3.80 -13.88 -10.91
N PHE A 262 4.39 -12.75 -10.57
CA PHE A 262 5.84 -12.59 -10.47
C PHE A 262 6.34 -12.42 -9.03
N GLY A 263 5.59 -12.92 -8.05
CA GLY A 263 6.01 -12.93 -6.65
C GLY A 263 5.98 -11.58 -5.95
N GLY A 264 5.37 -10.56 -6.57
CA GLY A 264 5.16 -9.26 -5.97
C GLY A 264 3.99 -9.23 -4.98
N MET A 265 3.81 -8.12 -4.30
CA MET A 265 2.67 -7.93 -3.39
C MET A 265 1.46 -7.32 -4.11
N PRO A 266 0.22 -7.62 -3.70
CA PRO A 266 -0.97 -6.97 -4.22
C PRO A 266 -0.98 -5.47 -3.91
N MET A 267 -1.22 -4.64 -4.93
CA MET A 267 -1.11 -3.18 -4.83
C MET A 267 -2.36 -2.45 -5.34
N CYS A 268 -2.52 -1.23 -4.89
CA CYS A 268 -3.56 -0.32 -5.38
C CYS A 268 -3.05 1.12 -5.44
N HIS A 269 -3.91 2.02 -5.88
CA HIS A 269 -3.64 3.46 -5.82
C HIS A 269 -4.19 4.04 -4.52
N GLY A 270 -3.50 4.99 -3.93
CA GLY A 270 -3.92 5.63 -2.68
C GLY A 270 -4.08 7.14 -2.83
N SER A 271 -5.01 7.74 -2.10
CA SER A 271 -5.22 9.18 -2.12
C SER A 271 -4.17 9.98 -1.34
N SER A 272 -3.28 9.30 -0.59
CA SER A 272 -2.31 9.95 0.31
C SER A 272 -1.12 10.58 -0.39
N GLY A 273 -0.79 10.13 -1.61
CA GLY A 273 0.36 10.60 -2.38
C GLY A 273 0.05 11.58 -3.52
N LEU A 274 -1.21 11.99 -3.65
CA LEU A 274 -1.65 12.98 -4.65
C LEU A 274 -1.45 14.43 -4.21
#